data_ba3867b794bd1f0205345fb0181d9037
#
_entry.id   ba3867b794bd1f0205345fb0181d9037
#
_cell.length_a   1.000
_cell.length_b   1.000
_cell.length_c   1.000
_cell.angle_alpha   90.00
_cell.angle_beta   90.00
_cell.angle_gamma   90.00
#
_symmetry.space_group_name_H-M   'P 1'
#
loop_
_entity.id
_entity.type
_entity.pdbx_description
1 polymer ?
#
loop_
_entity_poly.entity_id
_entity_poly.type
_entity_poly.pdbx_seq_one_letter_code
_entity_poly.pdbx_strand_id
1 'polypeptide(L)'
;NIAPWNMPQEPEQTEKRTLTIERNVPASCIFKAFHMCGQTNPDFYATDLISDILSNGKSARLYQNLVEKQKLFSEIHAYITGEIDPGLFIITGNLNPSVSIETAEKAIYSEIQKIKEGFVFDYELQKVKNKFESSTILDEIDVLSKAKSLAYYANLGDVNLANNRLKNYAEVSLIDVKRVSDKLFDEKNDSTVYYLAKQ
;
A
#
# COMPACT_ATOMS: atom_id res chain seq x y z
N ASN A 1 -27.39 -9.26 24.49
CA ASN A 1 -27.09 -9.87 23.20
C ASN A 1 -27.21 -8.80 22.13
N ILE A 2 -26.06 -8.27 21.68
CA ILE A 2 -26.01 -7.43 20.49
C ILE A 2 -26.04 -8.38 19.29
N ALA A 3 -27.05 -8.28 18.44
CA ALA A 3 -27.10 -9.09 17.22
C ALA A 3 -25.84 -8.82 16.36
N PRO A 4 -25.20 -9.86 15.81
CA PRO A 4 -24.07 -9.65 14.93
C PRO A 4 -24.50 -8.79 13.73
N TRP A 5 -23.78 -7.69 13.52
CA TRP A 5 -24.03 -6.83 12.36
C TRP A 5 -23.54 -7.54 11.11
N ASN A 6 -24.47 -7.97 10.27
CA ASN A 6 -24.15 -8.60 9.01
C ASN A 6 -23.97 -7.50 7.95
N MET A 7 -22.74 -7.02 7.81
CA MET A 7 -22.39 -6.05 6.73
C MET A 7 -22.37 -6.80 5.40
N PRO A 8 -23.06 -6.29 4.36
CA PRO A 8 -22.95 -6.84 3.03
C PRO A 8 -21.49 -6.70 2.54
N GLN A 9 -20.94 -7.78 2.00
CA GLN A 9 -19.61 -7.73 1.38
C GLN A 9 -19.68 -6.95 0.08
N GLU A 10 -18.67 -6.11 -0.16
CA GLU A 10 -18.53 -5.40 -1.43
C GLU A 10 -18.25 -6.44 -2.54
N PRO A 11 -18.94 -6.35 -3.70
CA PRO A 11 -18.69 -7.24 -4.81
C PRO A 11 -17.29 -7.00 -5.41
N GLU A 12 -16.68 -8.05 -5.94
CA GLU A 12 -15.40 -7.93 -6.64
C GLU A 12 -15.50 -6.96 -7.81
N GLN A 13 -14.50 -6.12 -7.96
CA GLN A 13 -14.39 -5.23 -9.11
C GLN A 13 -14.03 -6.04 -10.35
N THR A 14 -14.79 -5.86 -11.43
CA THR A 14 -14.66 -6.64 -12.67
C THR A 14 -14.01 -5.89 -13.82
N GLU A 15 -13.84 -4.57 -13.68
CA GLU A 15 -13.25 -3.70 -14.70
C GLU A 15 -12.49 -2.52 -14.07
N LYS A 16 -11.50 -2.01 -14.80
CA LYS A 16 -10.80 -0.77 -14.42
C LYS A 16 -11.77 0.41 -14.39
N ARG A 17 -11.70 1.22 -13.33
CA ARG A 17 -12.51 2.43 -13.17
C ARG A 17 -11.62 3.66 -13.26
N THR A 18 -12.08 4.67 -14.00
CA THR A 18 -11.36 5.93 -14.13
C THR A 18 -12.30 7.12 -13.99
N LEU A 19 -11.82 8.16 -13.31
CA LEU A 19 -12.55 9.43 -13.18
C LEU A 19 -11.57 10.58 -13.40
N THR A 20 -11.94 11.55 -14.24
CA THR A 20 -11.17 12.79 -14.43
C THR A 20 -11.93 13.94 -13.82
N ILE A 21 -11.25 14.71 -12.98
CA ILE A 21 -11.81 15.90 -12.32
C ILE A 21 -10.88 17.07 -12.59
N GLU A 22 -11.41 18.18 -13.09
CA GLU A 22 -10.66 19.42 -13.29
C GLU A 22 -11.06 20.47 -12.25
N ARG A 23 -10.08 21.07 -11.59
CA ARG A 23 -10.28 22.12 -10.58
C ARG A 23 -9.18 23.18 -10.66
N ASN A 24 -9.46 24.32 -10.08
CA ASN A 24 -8.45 25.38 -9.91
C ASN A 24 -7.56 25.03 -8.72
N VAL A 25 -6.51 24.24 -8.98
CA VAL A 25 -5.53 23.78 -7.99
C VAL A 25 -4.12 24.03 -8.50
N PRO A 26 -3.12 24.13 -7.60
CA PRO A 26 -1.74 24.47 -7.98
C PRO A 26 -1.03 23.39 -8.82
N ALA A 27 -1.39 22.13 -8.64
CA ALA A 27 -0.75 21.00 -9.32
C ALA A 27 -1.76 19.88 -9.60
N SER A 28 -1.55 19.15 -10.67
CA SER A 28 -2.30 17.93 -10.96
C SER A 28 -1.85 16.80 -10.06
N CYS A 29 -2.79 15.94 -9.67
CA CYS A 29 -2.54 14.77 -8.84
C CYS A 29 -3.09 13.52 -9.50
N ILE A 30 -2.50 12.37 -9.18
CA ILE A 30 -3.03 11.06 -9.52
C ILE A 30 -3.31 10.27 -8.23
N PHE A 31 -4.47 9.64 -8.17
CA PHE A 31 -4.86 8.73 -7.10
C PHE A 31 -5.21 7.40 -7.73
N LYS A 32 -4.55 6.34 -7.30
CA LYS A 32 -4.84 4.96 -7.70
C LYS A 32 -5.19 4.17 -6.44
N ALA A 33 -6.26 3.39 -6.53
CA ALA A 33 -6.71 2.52 -5.45
C ALA A 33 -6.92 1.11 -6.00
N PHE A 34 -6.50 0.13 -5.22
CA PHE A 34 -6.67 -1.30 -5.49
C PHE A 34 -7.30 -1.94 -4.26
N HIS A 35 -8.34 -2.74 -4.43
CA HIS A 35 -8.90 -3.51 -3.33
C HIS A 35 -7.87 -4.49 -2.80
N MET A 36 -7.78 -4.59 -1.49
CA MET A 36 -6.88 -5.52 -0.81
C MET A 36 -7.62 -6.32 0.26
N CYS A 37 -6.99 -7.38 0.73
CA CYS A 37 -7.52 -8.20 1.82
C CYS A 37 -7.51 -7.45 3.16
N GLY A 38 -8.39 -7.86 4.09
CA GLY A 38 -8.38 -7.39 5.48
C GLY A 38 -7.24 -7.97 6.30
N GLN A 39 -7.06 -7.45 7.51
CA GLN A 39 -5.91 -7.75 8.38
C GLN A 39 -5.78 -9.20 8.84
N THR A 40 -6.87 -9.96 8.87
CA THR A 40 -6.85 -11.36 9.26
C THR A 40 -6.39 -12.31 8.16
N ASN A 41 -6.23 -11.80 6.93
CA ASN A 41 -5.76 -12.58 5.81
C ASN A 41 -4.22 -12.68 5.79
N PRO A 42 -3.64 -13.86 5.55
CA PRO A 42 -2.17 -14.02 5.47
C PRO A 42 -1.49 -13.13 4.42
N ASP A 43 -2.18 -12.77 3.33
CA ASP A 43 -1.65 -11.90 2.27
C ASP A 43 -1.50 -10.43 2.72
N PHE A 44 -2.09 -10.06 3.85
CA PHE A 44 -2.01 -8.70 4.41
C PHE A 44 -0.56 -8.28 4.63
N TYR A 45 0.26 -9.14 5.23
CA TYR A 45 1.66 -8.84 5.56
C TYR A 45 2.50 -8.58 4.31
N ALA A 46 2.29 -9.37 3.26
CA ALA A 46 2.97 -9.15 1.98
C ALA A 46 2.50 -7.87 1.29
N THR A 47 1.19 -7.56 1.36
CA THR A 47 0.61 -6.33 0.80
C THR A 47 1.19 -5.09 1.48
N ASP A 48 1.32 -5.10 2.80
CA ASP A 48 1.91 -4.00 3.57
C ASP A 48 3.40 -3.80 3.22
N LEU A 49 4.18 -4.89 3.18
CA LEU A 49 5.59 -4.82 2.76
C LEU A 49 5.76 -4.34 1.31
N ILE A 50 4.82 -4.64 0.40
CA ILE A 50 4.83 -4.09 -0.97
C ILE A 50 4.67 -2.57 -0.92
N SER A 51 3.81 -2.03 -0.06
CA SER A 51 3.64 -0.58 0.10
C SER A 51 4.93 0.07 0.59
N ASP A 52 5.62 -0.57 1.52
CA ASP A 52 6.89 -0.12 2.07
C ASP A 52 8.04 -0.17 1.05
N ILE A 53 8.13 -1.22 0.25
CA ILE A 53 9.11 -1.32 -0.86
C ILE A 53 8.90 -0.17 -1.85
N LEU A 54 7.64 0.14 -2.16
CA LEU A 54 7.30 1.22 -3.09
C LEU A 54 7.55 2.60 -2.52
N SER A 55 7.19 2.89 -1.26
CA SER A 55 7.12 4.27 -0.79
C SER A 55 7.65 4.55 0.62
N ASN A 56 8.22 3.59 1.35
CA ASN A 56 8.62 3.87 2.73
C ASN A 56 10.02 4.50 2.83
N GLY A 57 10.06 5.83 2.75
CA GLY A 57 11.25 6.67 2.90
C GLY A 57 11.99 6.96 1.59
N LYS A 58 13.04 7.79 1.69
CA LYS A 58 13.78 8.28 0.51
C LYS A 58 14.51 7.20 -0.30
N SER A 59 14.74 6.02 0.25
CA SER A 59 15.35 4.89 -0.44
C SER A 59 14.33 3.95 -1.09
N ALA A 60 13.05 4.28 -1.05
CA ALA A 60 11.98 3.52 -1.69
C ALA A 60 11.92 3.77 -3.20
N ARG A 61 11.36 2.80 -3.94
CA ARG A 61 11.39 2.79 -5.40
C ARG A 61 10.74 3.99 -6.04
N LEU A 62 9.52 4.34 -5.61
CA LEU A 62 8.78 5.47 -6.19
C LEU A 62 9.55 6.77 -5.98
N TYR A 63 10.08 7.01 -4.77
CA TYR A 63 10.85 8.21 -4.50
C TYR A 63 12.12 8.26 -5.36
N GLN A 64 12.93 7.19 -5.34
CA GLN A 64 14.21 7.16 -6.07
C GLN A 64 14.03 7.29 -7.57
N ASN A 65 13.05 6.60 -8.14
CA ASN A 65 12.88 6.53 -9.58
C ASN A 65 12.02 7.67 -10.13
N LEU A 66 10.92 8.04 -9.46
CA LEU A 66 9.94 8.96 -10.01
C LEU A 66 10.10 10.39 -9.49
N VAL A 67 10.64 10.58 -8.27
CA VAL A 67 10.91 11.91 -7.70
C VAL A 67 12.34 12.35 -8.03
N GLU A 68 13.35 11.57 -7.62
CA GLU A 68 14.75 11.99 -7.74
C GLU A 68 15.29 11.87 -9.17
N LYS A 69 15.15 10.70 -9.82
CA LYS A 69 15.76 10.46 -11.13
C LYS A 69 14.95 11.08 -12.27
N GLN A 70 13.66 10.74 -12.35
CA GLN A 70 12.81 11.17 -13.48
C GLN A 70 12.14 12.52 -13.26
N LYS A 71 12.06 12.99 -12.00
CA LYS A 71 11.45 14.28 -11.62
C LYS A 71 10.02 14.45 -12.13
N LEU A 72 9.26 13.36 -12.17
CA LEU A 72 7.87 13.37 -12.63
C LEU A 72 6.91 13.86 -11.53
N PHE A 73 7.24 13.60 -10.28
CA PHE A 73 6.44 13.96 -9.12
C PHE A 73 7.24 14.85 -8.17
N SER A 74 6.55 15.78 -7.52
CA SER A 74 7.09 16.50 -6.37
C SER A 74 7.09 15.60 -5.13
N GLU A 75 6.05 14.77 -5.01
CA GLU A 75 5.92 13.73 -3.99
C GLU A 75 5.04 12.60 -4.52
N ILE A 76 5.31 11.38 -4.08
CA ILE A 76 4.51 10.19 -4.39
C ILE A 76 4.56 9.23 -3.22
N HIS A 77 3.41 8.66 -2.87
CA HIS A 77 3.24 7.75 -1.75
C HIS A 77 2.48 6.50 -2.16
N ALA A 78 2.81 5.38 -1.54
CA ALA A 78 2.02 4.16 -1.56
C ALA A 78 1.79 3.71 -0.12
N TYR A 79 0.57 3.35 0.22
CA TYR A 79 0.20 2.91 1.56
C TYR A 79 -1.07 2.06 1.52
N ILE A 80 -1.33 1.35 2.61
CA ILE A 80 -2.56 0.58 2.82
C ILE A 80 -3.45 1.28 3.84
N THR A 81 -4.77 1.10 3.72
CA THR A 81 -5.71 1.65 4.72
C THR A 81 -5.68 0.88 6.04
N GLY A 82 -5.26 -0.38 6.02
CA GLY A 82 -5.05 -1.18 7.24
C GLY A 82 -6.32 -1.51 8.01
N GLU A 83 -7.45 -1.59 7.33
CA GLU A 83 -8.75 -1.91 7.93
C GLU A 83 -8.84 -3.37 8.39
N ILE A 84 -9.73 -3.64 9.35
CA ILE A 84 -10.06 -5.00 9.79
C ILE A 84 -10.64 -5.79 8.62
N ASP A 85 -11.62 -5.21 7.96
CA ASP A 85 -12.24 -5.71 6.73
C ASP A 85 -11.34 -5.45 5.50
N PRO A 86 -11.69 -5.98 4.33
CA PRO A 86 -11.00 -5.64 3.09
C PRO A 86 -10.90 -4.13 2.91
N GLY A 87 -9.70 -3.66 2.65
CA GLY A 87 -9.39 -2.23 2.51
C GLY A 87 -8.83 -1.88 1.14
N LEU A 88 -8.05 -0.80 1.09
CA LEU A 88 -7.46 -0.29 -0.13
C LEU A 88 -5.94 -0.18 -0.02
N PHE A 89 -5.26 -0.58 -1.10
CA PHE A 89 -3.90 -0.19 -1.38
C PHE A 89 -3.93 1.08 -2.24
N ILE A 90 -3.33 2.15 -1.78
CA ILE A 90 -3.45 3.47 -2.40
C ILE A 90 -2.07 3.93 -2.88
N ILE A 91 -2.01 4.45 -4.12
CA ILE A 91 -0.87 5.21 -4.63
C ILE A 91 -1.38 6.62 -4.95
N THR A 92 -0.74 7.63 -4.41
CA THR A 92 -1.07 9.03 -4.66
C THR A 92 0.18 9.83 -4.95
N GLY A 93 0.12 10.73 -5.93
CA GLY A 93 1.26 11.56 -6.29
C GLY A 93 0.87 12.91 -6.87
N ASN A 94 1.61 13.94 -6.47
CA ASN A 94 1.52 15.29 -7.00
C ASN A 94 2.52 15.45 -8.15
N LEU A 95 2.02 15.79 -9.33
CA LEU A 95 2.86 15.93 -10.53
C LEU A 95 3.67 17.21 -10.47
N ASN A 96 4.89 17.16 -11.04
CA ASN A 96 5.64 18.37 -11.31
C ASN A 96 5.02 19.16 -12.48
N PRO A 97 5.18 20.49 -12.52
CA PRO A 97 4.73 21.30 -13.63
C PRO A 97 5.22 20.76 -14.98
N SER A 98 4.37 20.82 -16.01
CA SER A 98 4.65 20.34 -17.37
C SER A 98 4.74 18.81 -17.55
N VAL A 99 4.50 18.01 -16.54
CA VAL A 99 4.42 16.56 -16.66
C VAL A 99 2.98 16.17 -17.03
N SER A 100 2.83 15.39 -18.12
CA SER A 100 1.51 14.87 -18.49
C SER A 100 1.08 13.72 -17.58
N ILE A 101 -0.22 13.60 -17.37
CA ILE A 101 -0.79 12.54 -16.51
C ILE A 101 -0.48 11.15 -17.05
N GLU A 102 -0.46 10.99 -18.37
CA GLU A 102 -0.17 9.74 -19.06
C GLU A 102 1.28 9.31 -18.85
N THR A 103 2.23 10.25 -18.86
CA THR A 103 3.64 9.98 -18.58
C THR A 103 3.82 9.55 -17.12
N ALA A 104 3.18 10.26 -16.21
CA ALA A 104 3.21 9.97 -14.77
C ALA A 104 2.61 8.60 -14.47
N GLU A 105 1.45 8.28 -15.04
CA GLU A 105 0.78 7.00 -14.84
C GLU A 105 1.60 5.84 -15.39
N LYS A 106 2.15 5.96 -16.60
CA LYS A 106 3.02 4.93 -17.19
C LYS A 106 4.24 4.65 -16.32
N ALA A 107 4.81 5.67 -15.69
CA ALA A 107 5.94 5.52 -14.79
C ALA A 107 5.57 4.76 -13.51
N ILE A 108 4.38 5.01 -12.93
CA ILE A 108 3.85 4.24 -11.80
C ILE A 108 3.68 2.77 -12.20
N TYR A 109 3.01 2.50 -13.32
CA TYR A 109 2.83 1.12 -13.79
C TYR A 109 4.15 0.41 -14.08
N SER A 110 5.17 1.12 -14.57
CA SER A 110 6.50 0.54 -14.78
C SER A 110 7.11 0.04 -13.47
N GLU A 111 6.96 0.77 -12.36
CA GLU A 111 7.45 0.31 -11.05
C GLU A 111 6.61 -0.84 -10.50
N ILE A 112 5.30 -0.81 -10.65
CA ILE A 112 4.39 -1.91 -10.30
C ILE A 112 4.76 -3.18 -11.07
N GLN A 113 4.96 -3.06 -12.39
CA GLN A 113 5.26 -4.19 -13.27
C GLN A 113 6.58 -4.88 -12.88
N LYS A 114 7.60 -4.13 -12.46
CA LYS A 114 8.84 -4.70 -11.94
C LYS A 114 8.62 -5.60 -10.72
N ILE A 115 7.68 -5.24 -9.83
CA ILE A 115 7.34 -6.08 -8.67
C ILE A 115 6.62 -7.35 -9.13
N LYS A 116 5.63 -7.23 -10.02
CA LYS A 116 4.89 -8.36 -10.60
C LYS A 116 5.81 -9.34 -11.33
N GLU A 117 6.82 -8.86 -12.03
CA GLU A 117 7.83 -9.67 -12.72
C GLU A 117 8.85 -10.31 -11.78
N GLY A 118 8.78 -10.00 -10.49
CA GLY A 118 9.68 -10.55 -9.47
C GLY A 118 11.04 -9.84 -9.39
N PHE A 119 11.17 -8.65 -9.97
CA PHE A 119 12.38 -7.83 -9.83
C PHE A 119 12.42 -7.08 -8.49
N VAL A 120 12.15 -7.80 -7.39
CA VAL A 120 12.40 -7.33 -6.02
C VAL A 120 13.61 -8.06 -5.50
N PHE A 121 14.61 -7.30 -5.06
CA PHE A 121 15.84 -7.87 -4.53
C PHE A 121 15.69 -8.22 -3.04
N ASP A 122 16.37 -9.24 -2.60
CA ASP A 122 16.31 -9.71 -1.22
C ASP A 122 16.65 -8.60 -0.21
N TYR A 123 17.63 -7.75 -0.51
CA TYR A 123 18.00 -6.63 0.34
C TYR A 123 16.87 -5.58 0.51
N GLU A 124 15.99 -5.41 -0.49
CA GLU A 124 14.84 -4.48 -0.39
C GLU A 124 13.80 -5.03 0.56
N LEU A 125 13.46 -6.32 0.41
CA LEU A 125 12.53 -7.00 1.31
C LEU A 125 13.08 -7.04 2.74
N GLN A 126 14.35 -7.38 2.90
CA GLN A 126 14.98 -7.41 4.22
C GLN A 126 15.03 -6.02 4.87
N LYS A 127 15.29 -4.97 4.11
CA LYS A 127 15.28 -3.59 4.59
C LYS A 127 13.93 -3.19 5.20
N VAL A 128 12.82 -3.48 4.51
CA VAL A 128 11.49 -3.11 5.00
C VAL A 128 11.08 -3.98 6.19
N LYS A 129 11.44 -5.26 6.22
CA LYS A 129 11.26 -6.13 7.39
C LYS A 129 12.01 -5.62 8.62
N ASN A 130 13.29 -5.28 8.48
CA ASN A 130 14.09 -4.75 9.58
C ASN A 130 13.53 -3.42 10.11
N LYS A 131 13.01 -2.58 9.21
CA LYS A 131 12.38 -1.32 9.61
C LYS A 131 11.10 -1.57 10.40
N PHE A 132 10.25 -2.49 9.93
CA PHE A 132 9.04 -2.90 10.63
C PHE A 132 9.37 -3.48 12.02
N GLU A 133 10.34 -4.39 12.10
CA GLU A 133 10.81 -4.97 13.36
C GLU A 133 11.28 -3.90 14.33
N SER A 134 12.14 -2.98 13.87
CA SER A 134 12.68 -1.90 14.70
C SER A 134 11.57 -0.98 15.22
N SER A 135 10.62 -0.58 14.39
CA SER A 135 9.50 0.27 14.82
C SER A 135 8.60 -0.46 15.82
N THR A 136 8.31 -1.73 15.58
CA THR A 136 7.48 -2.54 16.49
C THR A 136 8.13 -2.71 17.86
N ILE A 137 9.43 -3.00 17.91
CA ILE A 137 10.17 -3.11 19.18
C ILE A 137 10.15 -1.80 19.94
N LEU A 138 10.34 -0.67 19.26
CA LEU A 138 10.30 0.66 19.88
C LEU A 138 8.90 1.00 20.42
N ASP A 139 7.85 0.67 19.68
CA ASP A 139 6.45 0.86 20.11
C ASP A 139 6.10 0.02 21.34
N GLU A 140 6.70 -1.17 21.49
CA GLU A 140 6.47 -2.05 22.63
C GLU A 140 7.15 -1.62 23.93
N ILE A 141 8.08 -0.67 23.89
CA ILE A 141 8.69 -0.09 25.09
C ILE A 141 7.66 0.71 25.90
N ASP A 142 6.72 1.36 25.20
CA ASP A 142 5.64 2.10 25.86
C ASP A 142 4.51 1.16 26.30
N VAL A 143 4.22 1.15 27.61
CA VAL A 143 3.18 0.30 28.22
C VAL A 143 1.79 0.59 27.63
N LEU A 144 1.49 1.87 27.36
CA LEU A 144 0.19 2.25 26.76
C LEU A 144 0.07 1.73 25.33
N SER A 145 1.09 1.83 24.52
CA SER A 145 1.14 1.32 23.15
C SER A 145 0.97 -0.20 23.14
N LYS A 146 1.64 -0.91 24.06
CA LYS A 146 1.47 -2.35 24.23
C LYS A 146 0.04 -2.73 24.65
N ALA A 147 -0.56 -2.01 25.59
CA ALA A 147 -1.94 -2.25 26.02
C ALA A 147 -2.93 -2.01 24.87
N LYS A 148 -2.76 -0.93 24.08
CA LYS A 148 -3.58 -0.66 22.90
C LYS A 148 -3.46 -1.77 21.86
N SER A 149 -2.23 -2.25 21.58
CA SER A 149 -1.99 -3.36 20.66
C SER A 149 -2.72 -4.62 21.09
N LEU A 150 -2.59 -5.03 22.36
CA LEU A 150 -3.29 -6.20 22.88
C LEU A 150 -4.82 -6.06 22.80
N ALA A 151 -5.36 -4.89 23.17
CA ALA A 151 -6.80 -4.63 23.09
C ALA A 151 -7.29 -4.66 21.62
N TYR A 152 -6.51 -4.11 20.70
CA TYR A 152 -6.82 -4.11 19.27
C TYR A 152 -6.89 -5.54 18.71
N TYR A 153 -5.88 -6.38 18.96
CA TYR A 153 -5.87 -7.76 18.47
C TYR A 153 -6.89 -8.65 19.20
N ALA A 154 -7.19 -8.39 20.48
CA ALA A 154 -8.30 -9.05 21.16
C ALA A 154 -9.64 -8.73 20.48
N ASN A 155 -9.85 -7.48 20.04
CA ASN A 155 -11.05 -7.07 19.28
C ASN A 155 -11.13 -7.69 17.89
N LEU A 156 -9.96 -8.01 17.28
CA LEU A 156 -9.87 -8.79 16.04
C LEU A 156 -10.24 -10.27 16.19
N GLY A 157 -10.40 -10.74 17.44
CA GLY A 157 -10.78 -12.11 17.77
C GLY A 157 -9.62 -13.03 18.14
N ASP A 158 -8.36 -12.60 17.97
CA ASP A 158 -7.19 -13.39 18.41
C ASP A 158 -6.06 -12.48 18.93
N VAL A 159 -5.95 -12.40 20.26
CA VAL A 159 -4.89 -11.63 20.93
C VAL A 159 -3.48 -12.13 20.61
N ASN A 160 -3.31 -13.41 20.21
CA ASN A 160 -2.01 -13.94 19.86
C ASN A 160 -1.44 -13.34 18.57
N LEU A 161 -2.28 -12.72 17.74
CA LEU A 161 -1.80 -11.96 16.58
C LEU A 161 -0.83 -10.84 16.99
N ALA A 162 -1.02 -10.23 18.17
CA ALA A 162 -0.08 -9.25 18.72
C ALA A 162 1.33 -9.85 18.85
N ASN A 163 1.43 -11.06 19.44
CA ASN A 163 2.71 -11.73 19.68
C ASN A 163 3.32 -12.33 18.41
N ASN A 164 2.49 -12.73 17.44
CA ASN A 164 2.93 -13.36 16.19
C ASN A 164 3.24 -12.35 15.08
N ARG A 165 2.96 -11.07 15.29
CA ARG A 165 3.09 -10.01 14.27
C ARG A 165 4.49 -9.99 13.65
N LEU A 166 5.54 -9.90 14.46
CA LEU A 166 6.93 -9.90 13.97
C LEU A 166 7.26 -11.14 13.16
N LYS A 167 6.83 -12.31 13.63
CA LYS A 167 7.03 -13.59 12.93
C LYS A 167 6.35 -13.59 11.57
N ASN A 168 5.09 -13.16 11.50
CA ASN A 168 4.31 -13.15 10.27
C ASN A 168 4.95 -12.25 9.20
N TYR A 169 5.47 -11.07 9.58
CA TYR A 169 6.22 -10.21 8.65
C TYR A 169 7.57 -10.83 8.26
N ALA A 170 8.28 -11.47 9.21
CA ALA A 170 9.57 -12.11 8.93
C ALA A 170 9.45 -13.30 7.95
N GLU A 171 8.32 -14.02 7.98
CA GLU A 171 8.07 -15.18 7.12
C GLU A 171 7.70 -14.83 5.67
N VAL A 172 7.31 -13.59 5.36
CA VAL A 172 7.02 -13.18 3.98
C VAL A 172 8.23 -13.40 3.08
N SER A 173 8.06 -14.13 1.99
CA SER A 173 9.10 -14.40 0.99
C SER A 173 8.96 -13.52 -0.26
N LEU A 174 10.00 -13.50 -1.10
CA LEU A 174 9.92 -12.86 -2.43
C LEU A 174 8.85 -13.52 -3.32
N ILE A 175 8.59 -14.82 -3.12
CA ILE A 175 7.53 -15.55 -3.82
C ILE A 175 6.17 -15.01 -3.41
N ASP A 176 5.96 -14.72 -2.11
CA ASP A 176 4.72 -14.13 -1.62
C ASP A 176 4.54 -12.71 -2.16
N VAL A 177 5.59 -11.89 -2.14
CA VAL A 177 5.57 -10.54 -2.71
C VAL A 177 5.13 -10.58 -4.18
N LYS A 178 5.70 -11.47 -4.99
CA LYS A 178 5.32 -11.63 -6.39
C LYS A 178 3.86 -12.09 -6.52
N ARG A 179 3.48 -13.18 -5.87
CA ARG A 179 2.14 -13.77 -5.92
C ARG A 179 1.06 -12.76 -5.52
N VAL A 180 1.29 -12.04 -4.41
CA VAL A 180 0.36 -11.03 -3.91
C VAL A 180 0.29 -9.84 -4.85
N SER A 181 1.43 -9.38 -5.40
CA SER A 181 1.43 -8.26 -6.35
C SER A 181 0.69 -8.58 -7.65
N ASP A 182 0.78 -9.82 -8.17
CA ASP A 182 0.05 -10.25 -9.35
C ASP A 182 -1.47 -10.12 -9.14
N LYS A 183 -1.97 -10.49 -7.96
CA LYS A 183 -3.39 -10.37 -7.60
C LYS A 183 -3.79 -8.93 -7.29
N LEU A 184 -3.00 -8.23 -6.48
CA LEU A 184 -3.30 -6.87 -6.02
C LEU A 184 -3.39 -5.88 -7.20
N PHE A 185 -2.38 -5.93 -8.08
CA PHE A 185 -2.27 -5.03 -9.24
C PHE A 185 -2.84 -5.66 -10.53
N ASP A 186 -3.90 -6.47 -10.41
CA ASP A 186 -4.69 -6.86 -11.56
C ASP A 186 -5.32 -5.60 -12.18
N GLU A 187 -5.32 -5.52 -13.53
CA GLU A 187 -5.86 -4.36 -14.25
C GLU A 187 -7.33 -4.10 -13.89
N LYS A 188 -8.10 -5.15 -13.67
CA LYS A 188 -9.51 -5.03 -13.27
C LYS A 188 -9.70 -4.43 -11.89
N ASN A 189 -8.72 -4.57 -11.01
CA ASN A 189 -8.74 -4.07 -9.64
C ASN A 189 -8.34 -2.59 -9.51
N ASP A 190 -7.98 -1.93 -10.63
CA ASP A 190 -7.51 -0.54 -10.64
C ASP A 190 -8.68 0.46 -10.66
N SER A 191 -8.72 1.34 -9.69
CA SER A 191 -9.58 2.53 -9.66
C SER A 191 -8.71 3.77 -9.62
N THR A 192 -8.77 4.60 -10.67
CA THR A 192 -7.89 5.77 -10.82
C THR A 192 -8.70 7.07 -10.89
N VAL A 193 -8.28 8.07 -10.13
CA VAL A 193 -8.77 9.44 -10.23
C VAL A 193 -7.63 10.34 -10.73
N TYR A 194 -7.86 11.00 -11.86
CA TYR A 194 -7.01 12.08 -12.36
C TYR A 194 -7.59 13.40 -11.88
N TYR A 195 -6.84 14.08 -11.02
CA TYR A 195 -7.23 15.40 -10.51
C TYR A 195 -6.37 16.45 -11.19
N LEU A 196 -6.93 17.10 -12.21
CA LEU A 196 -6.19 17.99 -13.10
C LEU A 196 -6.30 19.44 -12.67
N ALA A 197 -5.17 20.15 -12.70
CA ALA A 197 -5.13 21.59 -12.55
C ALA A 197 -5.70 22.25 -13.82
N LYS A 198 -6.69 23.14 -13.66
CA LYS A 198 -7.14 23.98 -14.77
C LYS A 198 -6.01 24.92 -15.18
N GLN A 199 -5.70 24.91 -16.45
CA GLN A 199 -4.82 25.92 -17.07
C GLN A 199 -5.50 27.27 -17.14
#